data_e88cee0c03abfa836f9fc3f02c37ef77
#
_entry.id   e88cee0c03abfa836f9fc3f02c37ef77
#
_cell.length_a   1.000
_cell.length_b   1.000
_cell.length_c   1.000
_cell.angle_alpha   90.00
_cell.angle_beta   90.00
_cell.angle_gamma   90.00
#
_symmetry.space_group_name_H-M   'P 1'
#
loop_
_entity.id
_entity.type
_entity.pdbx_description
1 polymer ?
#
loop_
_entity_poly.entity_id
_entity_poly.type
_entity_poly.pdbx_seq_one_letter_code
_entity_poly.pdbx_strand_id
1 'polypeptide(L)'
;MKAMRLHKIGDFKYEDVELRDIKDDEILMKVEACGICGSDIPRVFELGAHTFPITIGHEFSGVIVDTARQEDKDIIGKKASVFPLIPCRQCESCETGHYAQCTNYNYLGSRCDGGFAQYCIIPSKWHLIFSENKDVTSEALAMVEPATVAQHAVRRAEVTAGDNVLIFGAGPIGIMAARWAEIFGAKHVILVDIDEQKTEFAKERDLNIVNSLKEDIGDYLEKVTGKKQVDAVIEGTGSSAGFNQSIEYVKPFGTI
;
A
#
# COMPACT_ATOMS: atom_id res chain seq x y z
N MET A 1 24.39 -1.38 -11.69
CA MET A 1 23.16 -0.59 -11.75
C MET A 1 23.17 0.47 -10.67
N LYS A 2 22.38 1.56 -10.81
CA LYS A 2 22.19 2.54 -9.73
C LYS A 2 21.07 2.08 -8.79
N ALA A 3 21.29 2.27 -7.47
CA ALA A 3 20.30 1.98 -6.43
C ALA A 3 20.44 2.94 -5.25
N MET A 4 19.35 3.13 -4.53
CA MET A 4 19.32 3.79 -3.23
C MET A 4 19.54 2.72 -2.14
N ARG A 5 20.69 2.75 -1.49
CA ARG A 5 21.09 1.74 -0.47
C ARG A 5 21.09 2.32 0.93
N LEU A 6 20.43 1.64 1.83
CA LEU A 6 20.46 1.93 3.26
C LEU A 6 21.56 1.08 3.91
N HIS A 7 22.65 1.74 4.34
CA HIS A 7 23.80 1.08 4.97
C HIS A 7 23.67 0.97 6.49
N LYS A 8 22.99 1.93 7.09
CA LYS A 8 22.60 2.00 8.51
C LYS A 8 21.55 3.11 8.67
N ILE A 9 21.01 3.25 9.85
CA ILE A 9 20.08 4.34 10.17
C ILE A 9 20.71 5.68 9.79
N GLY A 10 20.00 6.48 8.97
CA GLY A 10 20.43 7.79 8.49
C GLY A 10 21.50 7.77 7.38
N ASP A 11 22.02 6.60 6.98
CA ASP A 11 23.01 6.49 5.90
C ASP A 11 22.38 5.85 4.65
N PHE A 12 21.66 6.66 3.90
CA PHE A 12 20.91 6.27 2.70
C PHE A 12 21.54 6.92 1.46
N LYS A 13 22.15 6.11 0.58
CA LYS A 13 23.02 6.57 -0.52
C LYS A 13 22.55 6.11 -1.88
N TYR A 14 22.69 7.00 -2.86
CA TYR A 14 22.57 6.67 -4.29
C TYR A 14 23.94 6.26 -4.81
N GLU A 15 24.09 4.98 -5.16
CA GLU A 15 25.39 4.40 -5.49
C GLU A 15 25.30 3.35 -6.61
N ASP A 16 26.46 2.94 -7.12
CA ASP A 16 26.56 1.81 -8.03
C ASP A 16 26.54 0.49 -7.25
N VAL A 17 25.66 -0.41 -7.65
CA VAL A 17 25.52 -1.75 -7.07
C VAL A 17 25.70 -2.78 -8.18
N GLU A 18 26.41 -3.85 -7.88
CA GLU A 18 26.52 -4.98 -8.78
C GLU A 18 25.17 -5.70 -8.89
N LEU A 19 24.73 -5.95 -10.13
CA LEU A 19 23.56 -6.75 -10.40
C LEU A 19 24.02 -8.20 -10.64
N ARG A 20 23.65 -9.10 -9.75
CA ARG A 20 23.95 -10.52 -9.94
C ARG A 20 23.10 -11.15 -11.03
N ASP A 21 23.52 -12.26 -11.55
CA ASP A 21 22.74 -13.07 -12.47
C ASP A 21 21.48 -13.64 -11.79
N ILE A 22 20.41 -13.77 -12.57
CA ILE A 22 19.16 -14.42 -12.15
C ILE A 22 19.33 -15.95 -12.15
N LYS A 23 18.62 -16.62 -11.25
CA LYS A 23 18.71 -18.08 -11.03
C LYS A 23 17.31 -18.69 -10.97
N ASP A 24 17.24 -19.98 -11.28
CA ASP A 24 16.05 -20.81 -11.10
C ASP A 24 14.76 -20.19 -11.72
N ASP A 25 13.84 -19.76 -10.87
CA ASP A 25 12.55 -19.16 -11.26
C ASP A 25 12.60 -17.62 -11.31
N GLU A 26 13.77 -17.03 -11.08
CA GLU A 26 13.92 -15.58 -10.95
C GLU A 26 13.69 -14.84 -12.27
N ILE A 27 13.21 -13.63 -12.11
CA ILE A 27 12.85 -12.73 -13.19
C ILE A 27 13.54 -11.38 -12.94
N LEU A 28 14.13 -10.82 -13.97
CA LEU A 28 14.72 -9.49 -13.92
C LEU A 28 13.71 -8.44 -14.39
N MET A 29 13.36 -7.52 -13.53
CA MET A 29 12.53 -6.36 -13.85
C MET A 29 13.38 -5.10 -13.92
N LYS A 30 13.22 -4.33 -15.00
CA LYS A 30 13.62 -2.92 -15.04
C LYS A 30 12.55 -2.11 -14.35
N VAL A 31 12.88 -1.51 -13.20
CA VAL A 31 11.94 -0.70 -12.44
C VAL A 31 11.70 0.63 -13.15
N GLU A 32 10.44 1.00 -13.32
CA GLU A 32 10.01 2.25 -13.95
C GLU A 32 9.37 3.22 -12.95
N ALA A 33 8.70 2.68 -11.92
CA ALA A 33 8.11 3.48 -10.85
C ALA A 33 8.19 2.73 -9.51
N CYS A 34 8.44 3.47 -8.44
CA CYS A 34 8.39 2.95 -7.08
C CYS A 34 7.84 4.03 -6.14
N GLY A 35 6.76 3.71 -5.42
CA GLY A 35 6.19 4.55 -4.38
C GLY A 35 7.08 4.59 -3.14
N ILE A 36 6.95 5.67 -2.38
CA ILE A 36 7.58 5.82 -1.07
C ILE A 36 6.49 5.56 -0.02
N CYS A 37 6.57 4.41 0.64
CA CYS A 37 5.66 4.08 1.72
C CYS A 37 5.97 4.90 2.97
N GLY A 38 4.94 5.24 3.76
CA GLY A 38 5.11 5.85 5.07
C GLY A 38 6.02 5.05 6.00
N SER A 39 6.10 3.72 5.82
CA SER A 39 7.00 2.83 6.59
C SER A 39 8.47 2.94 6.20
N ASP A 40 8.80 3.51 5.03
CA ASP A 40 10.19 3.68 4.61
C ASP A 40 10.87 4.81 5.39
N ILE A 41 10.12 5.82 5.81
CA ILE A 41 10.66 6.98 6.57
C ILE A 41 11.28 6.53 7.90
N PRO A 42 10.54 5.91 8.83
CA PRO A 42 11.14 5.43 10.08
C PRO A 42 12.20 4.33 9.83
N ARG A 43 12.07 3.53 8.76
CA ARG A 43 13.10 2.55 8.41
C ARG A 43 14.43 3.22 8.09
N VAL A 44 14.42 4.33 7.38
CA VAL A 44 15.65 5.06 7.02
C VAL A 44 16.19 5.84 8.22
N PHE A 45 15.35 6.51 8.99
CA PHE A 45 15.81 7.54 9.93
C PHE A 45 15.78 7.13 11.41
N GLU A 46 15.02 6.09 11.79
CA GLU A 46 14.76 5.79 13.21
C GLU A 46 14.97 4.32 13.58
N LEU A 47 14.32 3.40 12.88
CA LEU A 47 14.22 1.99 13.28
C LEU A 47 15.25 1.09 12.59
N GLY A 48 15.68 1.49 11.39
CA GLY A 48 16.58 0.67 10.57
C GLY A 48 15.83 -0.44 9.80
N ALA A 49 16.60 -1.25 9.09
CA ALA A 49 16.14 -2.41 8.34
C ALA A 49 16.55 -3.71 9.03
N HIS A 50 15.96 -4.83 8.62
CA HIS A 50 16.32 -6.17 9.15
C HIS A 50 17.74 -6.61 8.80
N THR A 51 18.25 -6.11 7.67
CA THR A 51 19.62 -6.38 7.17
C THR A 51 20.21 -5.11 6.57
N PHE A 52 21.53 -4.99 6.59
CA PHE A 52 22.29 -3.90 5.97
C PHE A 52 23.49 -4.46 5.20
N PRO A 53 23.85 -3.87 4.07
CA PRO A 53 23.11 -2.83 3.34
C PRO A 53 21.92 -3.43 2.59
N ILE A 54 20.88 -2.63 2.37
CA ILE A 54 19.67 -3.06 1.65
C ILE A 54 19.16 -1.96 0.71
N THR A 55 18.62 -2.34 -0.44
CA THR A 55 17.81 -1.47 -1.30
C THR A 55 16.35 -1.58 -0.85
N ILE A 56 15.77 -0.50 -0.34
CA ILE A 56 14.37 -0.48 0.10
C ILE A 56 13.41 -0.19 -1.07
N GLY A 57 12.11 0.02 -0.77
CA GLY A 57 11.05 0.28 -1.75
C GLY A 57 10.31 -0.99 -2.13
N HIS A 58 9.02 -1.04 -1.79
CA HIS A 58 8.18 -2.24 -1.96
C HIS A 58 6.91 -1.98 -2.76
N GLU A 59 6.63 -0.74 -3.13
CA GLU A 59 5.49 -0.30 -3.94
C GLU A 59 5.97 -0.04 -5.36
N PHE A 60 6.31 -1.07 -6.14
CA PHE A 60 6.98 -0.84 -7.42
C PHE A 60 6.42 -1.65 -8.60
N SER A 61 6.73 -1.14 -9.77
CA SER A 61 6.37 -1.71 -11.06
C SER A 61 7.47 -1.48 -12.09
N GLY A 62 7.39 -2.18 -13.18
CA GLY A 62 8.35 -2.01 -14.27
C GLY A 62 8.10 -2.98 -15.42
N VAL A 63 9.09 -3.07 -16.30
CA VAL A 63 9.10 -3.96 -17.47
C VAL A 63 9.98 -5.18 -17.21
N ILE A 64 9.48 -6.35 -17.53
CA ILE A 64 10.28 -7.58 -17.47
C ILE A 64 11.32 -7.55 -18.60
N VAL A 65 12.60 -7.71 -18.25
CA VAL A 65 13.71 -7.65 -19.20
C VAL A 65 14.41 -8.98 -19.40
N ASP A 66 14.34 -9.90 -18.42
CA ASP A 66 14.86 -11.25 -18.54
C ASP A 66 14.16 -12.22 -17.58
N THR A 67 14.28 -13.51 -17.84
CA THR A 67 13.80 -14.61 -17.00
C THR A 67 14.72 -15.81 -17.13
N ALA A 68 14.99 -16.48 -16.00
CA ALA A 68 15.81 -17.69 -16.00
C ALA A 68 15.09 -18.87 -16.67
N ARG A 69 13.74 -18.92 -16.63
CA ARG A 69 12.94 -20.01 -17.19
C ARG A 69 12.61 -19.77 -18.66
N GLN A 70 12.88 -20.76 -19.50
CA GLN A 70 12.58 -20.70 -20.94
C GLN A 70 11.07 -20.57 -21.23
N GLU A 71 10.23 -21.24 -20.43
CA GLU A 71 8.77 -21.19 -20.56
C GLU A 71 8.15 -19.83 -20.22
N ASP A 72 8.86 -18.96 -19.50
CA ASP A 72 8.38 -17.64 -19.13
C ASP A 72 8.88 -16.51 -20.05
N LYS A 73 9.55 -16.86 -21.16
CA LYS A 73 10.07 -15.83 -22.10
C LYS A 73 8.97 -15.01 -22.79
N ASP A 74 7.74 -15.48 -22.78
CA ASP A 74 6.56 -14.77 -23.31
C ASP A 74 6.18 -13.53 -22.49
N ILE A 75 6.72 -13.39 -21.26
CA ILE A 75 6.47 -12.21 -20.43
C ILE A 75 7.50 -11.09 -20.62
N ILE A 76 8.62 -11.34 -21.30
CA ILE A 76 9.63 -10.31 -21.56
C ILE A 76 9.00 -9.16 -22.36
N GLY A 77 9.26 -7.94 -21.93
CA GLY A 77 8.66 -6.72 -22.48
C GLY A 77 7.30 -6.34 -21.91
N LYS A 78 6.66 -7.22 -21.10
CA LYS A 78 5.40 -6.88 -20.43
C LYS A 78 5.65 -6.03 -19.18
N LYS A 79 4.73 -5.09 -18.92
CA LYS A 79 4.68 -4.33 -17.68
C LYS A 79 3.96 -5.13 -16.58
N ALA A 80 4.47 -5.03 -15.36
CA ALA A 80 3.85 -5.65 -14.20
C ALA A 80 4.05 -4.82 -12.93
N SER A 81 3.09 -4.91 -12.02
CA SER A 81 3.27 -4.60 -10.61
C SER A 81 3.86 -5.80 -9.89
N VAL A 82 4.39 -5.60 -8.71
CA VAL A 82 5.01 -6.66 -7.91
C VAL A 82 4.27 -6.85 -6.59
N PHE A 83 3.95 -8.11 -6.28
CA PHE A 83 3.52 -8.51 -4.95
C PHE A 83 4.78 -8.78 -4.11
N PRO A 84 5.14 -7.90 -3.17
CA PRO A 84 6.47 -7.92 -2.54
C PRO A 84 6.64 -9.00 -1.47
N LEU A 85 5.55 -9.59 -0.95
CA LEU A 85 5.60 -10.63 0.05
C LEU A 85 6.12 -11.95 -0.55
N ILE A 86 7.12 -12.53 0.09
CA ILE A 86 7.71 -13.83 -0.28
C ILE A 86 7.38 -14.83 0.83
N PRO A 87 6.24 -15.54 0.75
CA PRO A 87 5.83 -16.49 1.78
C PRO A 87 6.67 -17.76 1.74
N CYS A 88 6.85 -18.44 2.88
CA CYS A 88 7.63 -19.69 2.94
C CYS A 88 6.93 -20.89 2.28
N ARG A 89 5.62 -20.82 2.02
CA ARG A 89 4.76 -21.84 1.37
C ARG A 89 4.68 -23.19 2.04
N GLN A 90 5.16 -23.32 3.28
CA GLN A 90 5.19 -24.61 4.03
C GLN A 90 4.71 -24.49 5.48
N CYS A 91 4.29 -23.32 5.94
CA CYS A 91 3.67 -23.17 7.26
C CYS A 91 2.15 -23.24 7.13
N GLU A 92 1.46 -23.50 8.22
CA GLU A 92 0.01 -23.64 8.27
C GLU A 92 -0.74 -22.47 7.63
N SER A 93 -0.29 -21.22 7.88
CA SER A 93 -0.89 -20.04 7.25
C SER A 93 -0.72 -20.04 5.72
N CYS A 94 0.41 -20.51 5.21
CA CYS A 94 0.63 -20.62 3.78
C CYS A 94 -0.20 -21.73 3.14
N GLU A 95 -0.33 -22.88 3.80
CA GLU A 95 -1.12 -24.01 3.31
C GLU A 95 -2.61 -23.69 3.24
N THR A 96 -3.08 -22.79 4.10
CA THR A 96 -4.46 -22.30 4.10
C THR A 96 -4.67 -21.02 3.28
N GLY A 97 -3.64 -20.55 2.56
CA GLY A 97 -3.72 -19.36 1.69
C GLY A 97 -3.62 -18.01 2.41
N HIS A 98 -3.34 -18.01 3.71
CA HIS A 98 -3.18 -16.79 4.51
C HIS A 98 -1.73 -16.29 4.47
N TYR A 99 -1.22 -16.01 3.29
CA TYR A 99 0.20 -15.66 3.07
C TYR A 99 0.69 -14.47 3.89
N ALA A 100 -0.15 -13.47 4.13
CA ALA A 100 0.18 -12.32 4.97
C ALA A 100 0.47 -12.68 6.44
N GLN A 101 0.05 -13.86 6.89
CA GLN A 101 0.29 -14.40 8.23
C GLN A 101 1.43 -15.45 8.25
N CYS A 102 2.23 -15.53 7.19
CA CYS A 102 3.35 -16.45 7.11
C CYS A 102 4.34 -16.19 8.24
N THR A 103 4.70 -17.25 8.98
CA THR A 103 5.62 -17.15 10.13
C THR A 103 7.09 -16.99 9.74
N ASN A 104 7.44 -17.32 8.49
CA ASN A 104 8.80 -17.24 7.97
C ASN A 104 8.81 -16.65 6.56
N TYR A 105 8.38 -15.40 6.44
CA TYR A 105 8.34 -14.69 5.16
C TYR A 105 9.58 -13.85 4.92
N ASN A 106 9.88 -13.61 3.65
CA ASN A 106 10.74 -12.54 3.20
C ASN A 106 9.90 -11.46 2.51
N TYR A 107 10.47 -10.29 2.22
CA TYR A 107 9.72 -9.16 1.67
C TYR A 107 10.64 -8.25 0.87
N LEU A 108 10.34 -8.07 -0.41
CA LEU A 108 11.09 -7.17 -1.29
C LEU A 108 11.02 -5.74 -0.77
N GLY A 109 12.16 -5.07 -0.70
CA GLY A 109 12.28 -3.69 -0.23
C GLY A 109 12.18 -3.49 1.29
N SER A 110 12.14 -4.59 2.06
CA SER A 110 12.08 -4.52 3.52
C SER A 110 13.01 -5.53 4.19
N ARG A 111 13.07 -6.76 3.69
CA ARG A 111 13.93 -7.85 4.21
C ARG A 111 14.95 -8.32 3.18
N CYS A 112 14.73 -8.04 1.91
CA CYS A 112 15.66 -8.19 0.80
C CYS A 112 15.52 -7.01 -0.16
N ASP A 113 16.44 -6.89 -1.12
CA ASP A 113 16.49 -5.76 -2.04
C ASP A 113 15.17 -5.58 -2.81
N GLY A 114 14.75 -4.33 -2.97
CA GLY A 114 13.50 -3.91 -3.57
C GLY A 114 13.64 -2.88 -4.70
N GLY A 115 12.60 -2.04 -4.85
CA GLY A 115 12.36 -1.23 -6.04
C GLY A 115 13.09 0.12 -6.11
N PHE A 116 13.79 0.59 -5.07
CA PHE A 116 14.56 1.83 -5.19
C PHE A 116 15.89 1.62 -5.92
N ALA A 117 15.82 0.96 -7.08
CA ALA A 117 16.93 0.65 -7.97
C ALA A 117 16.49 0.67 -9.44
N GLN A 118 17.43 0.70 -10.37
CA GLN A 118 17.13 0.59 -11.79
C GLN A 118 16.58 -0.79 -12.17
N TYR A 119 17.00 -1.84 -11.46
CA TYR A 119 16.54 -3.22 -11.66
C TYR A 119 16.28 -3.89 -10.33
N CYS A 120 15.30 -4.78 -10.31
CA CYS A 120 15.00 -5.65 -9.17
C CYS A 120 14.84 -7.10 -9.65
N ILE A 121 15.40 -8.03 -8.88
CA ILE A 121 15.22 -9.46 -9.12
C ILE A 121 13.97 -9.91 -8.37
N ILE A 122 12.99 -10.40 -9.12
CA ILE A 122 11.72 -10.90 -8.61
C ILE A 122 11.83 -12.42 -8.45
N PRO A 123 11.42 -13.00 -7.30
CA PRO A 123 11.65 -14.41 -7.00
C PRO A 123 11.00 -15.40 -7.97
N SER A 124 9.85 -15.05 -8.54
CA SER A 124 9.16 -15.87 -9.56
C SER A 124 7.99 -15.13 -10.20
N LYS A 125 7.44 -15.68 -11.27
CA LYS A 125 6.25 -15.17 -11.97
C LYS A 125 5.02 -15.02 -11.06
N TRP A 126 4.92 -15.81 -9.99
CA TRP A 126 3.82 -15.70 -9.02
C TRP A 126 3.75 -14.32 -8.34
N HIS A 127 4.86 -13.59 -8.24
CA HIS A 127 4.90 -12.26 -7.66
C HIS A 127 4.49 -11.14 -8.63
N LEU A 128 4.22 -11.47 -9.91
CA LEU A 128 3.92 -10.49 -10.94
C LEU A 128 2.41 -10.34 -11.15
N ILE A 129 1.96 -9.11 -11.16
CA ILE A 129 0.57 -8.74 -11.43
C ILE A 129 0.56 -7.98 -12.75
N PHE A 130 0.08 -8.64 -13.81
CA PHE A 130 -0.02 -8.08 -15.13
C PHE A 130 -1.32 -7.31 -15.32
N SER A 131 -1.28 -6.22 -16.09
CA SER A 131 -2.49 -5.55 -16.57
C SER A 131 -2.83 -5.99 -17.99
N GLU A 132 -4.11 -6.23 -18.25
CA GLU A 132 -4.62 -6.41 -19.60
C GLU A 132 -4.72 -5.09 -20.37
N ASN A 133 -4.84 -3.96 -19.63
CA ASN A 133 -4.82 -2.63 -20.21
C ASN A 133 -3.38 -2.23 -20.58
N LYS A 134 -3.11 -2.12 -21.88
CA LYS A 134 -1.79 -1.76 -22.41
C LYS A 134 -1.40 -0.30 -22.17
N ASP A 135 -2.41 0.56 -21.92
CA ASP A 135 -2.21 2.00 -21.70
C ASP A 135 -1.97 2.33 -20.22
N VAL A 136 -1.96 1.32 -19.34
CA VAL A 136 -1.67 1.54 -17.90
C VAL A 136 -0.25 2.05 -17.73
N THR A 137 -0.10 3.12 -16.93
CA THR A 137 1.21 3.67 -16.63
C THR A 137 1.92 2.86 -15.54
N SER A 138 3.24 2.95 -15.49
CA SER A 138 4.02 2.25 -14.47
C SER A 138 3.74 2.81 -13.08
N GLU A 139 3.47 4.12 -12.97
CA GLU A 139 3.04 4.75 -11.73
C GLU A 139 1.72 4.16 -11.22
N ALA A 140 0.73 3.96 -12.11
CA ALA A 140 -0.54 3.33 -11.73
C ALA A 140 -0.33 1.86 -11.31
N LEU A 141 0.58 1.13 -11.95
CA LEU A 141 0.93 -0.23 -11.54
C LEU A 141 1.67 -0.26 -10.19
N ALA A 142 2.53 0.72 -9.90
CA ALA A 142 3.19 0.82 -8.61
C ALA A 142 2.20 1.05 -7.45
N MET A 143 1.05 1.68 -7.74
CA MET A 143 -0.03 1.90 -6.77
C MET A 143 -0.82 0.63 -6.41
N VAL A 144 -0.62 -0.50 -7.07
CA VAL A 144 -1.37 -1.76 -6.82
C VAL A 144 -1.13 -2.26 -5.40
N GLU A 145 0.11 -2.21 -4.91
CA GLU A 145 0.43 -2.64 -3.55
C GLU A 145 -0.33 -1.80 -2.50
N PRO A 146 -0.17 -0.46 -2.42
CA PRO A 146 -0.90 0.33 -1.43
C PRO A 146 -2.42 0.32 -1.64
N ALA A 147 -2.91 0.15 -2.87
CA ALA A 147 -4.34 -0.01 -3.13
C ALA A 147 -4.90 -1.31 -2.52
N THR A 148 -4.12 -2.40 -2.51
CA THR A 148 -4.55 -3.65 -1.84
C THR A 148 -4.52 -3.54 -0.32
N VAL A 149 -3.61 -2.76 0.26
CA VAL A 149 -3.61 -2.43 1.69
C VAL A 149 -4.91 -1.70 2.06
N ALA A 150 -5.27 -0.67 1.30
CA ALA A 150 -6.50 0.07 1.50
C ALA A 150 -7.76 -0.80 1.32
N GLN A 151 -7.79 -1.67 0.29
CA GLN A 151 -8.87 -2.63 0.09
C GLN A 151 -9.01 -3.58 1.29
N HIS A 152 -7.88 -4.06 1.80
CA HIS A 152 -7.88 -4.95 2.97
C HIS A 152 -8.51 -4.25 4.19
N ALA A 153 -8.17 -2.98 4.45
CA ALA A 153 -8.78 -2.21 5.53
C ALA A 153 -10.30 -2.11 5.38
N VAL A 154 -10.79 -1.76 4.17
CA VAL A 154 -12.24 -1.66 3.89
C VAL A 154 -12.96 -3.01 4.07
N ARG A 155 -12.33 -4.12 3.65
CA ARG A 155 -12.88 -5.47 3.85
C ARG A 155 -12.88 -5.88 5.32
N ARG A 156 -11.84 -5.50 6.09
CA ARG A 156 -11.77 -5.77 7.54
C ARG A 156 -12.78 -4.94 8.33
N ALA A 157 -13.10 -3.75 7.84
CA ALA A 157 -14.17 -2.93 8.37
C ALA A 157 -15.59 -3.43 7.98
N GLU A 158 -15.66 -4.52 7.22
CA GLU A 158 -16.92 -5.18 6.77
C GLU A 158 -17.87 -4.24 6.01
N VAL A 159 -17.31 -3.25 5.31
CA VAL A 159 -18.10 -2.27 4.56
C VAL A 159 -18.97 -2.95 3.51
N THR A 160 -20.25 -2.60 3.52
CA THR A 160 -21.27 -3.12 2.60
C THR A 160 -22.08 -2.00 1.94
N ALA A 161 -22.91 -2.37 0.95
CA ALA A 161 -23.74 -1.40 0.24
C ALA A 161 -24.75 -0.73 1.19
N GLY A 162 -24.77 0.61 1.14
CA GLY A 162 -25.65 1.44 1.97
C GLY A 162 -25.03 1.96 3.26
N ASP A 163 -23.83 1.50 3.64
CA ASP A 163 -23.15 1.95 4.85
C ASP A 163 -22.67 3.41 4.77
N ASN A 164 -22.64 4.07 5.91
CA ASN A 164 -21.90 5.31 6.12
C ASN A 164 -20.54 4.96 6.70
N VAL A 165 -19.47 5.44 6.08
CA VAL A 165 -18.09 5.12 6.44
C VAL A 165 -17.33 6.39 6.79
N LEU A 166 -16.63 6.37 7.93
CA LEU A 166 -15.73 7.43 8.35
C LEU A 166 -14.29 6.94 8.31
N ILE A 167 -13.40 7.70 7.69
CA ILE A 167 -12.00 7.33 7.52
C ILE A 167 -11.12 8.44 8.11
N PHE A 168 -10.39 8.13 9.17
CA PHE A 168 -9.40 9.04 9.76
C PHE A 168 -8.09 8.94 9.00
N GLY A 169 -7.62 10.10 8.52
CA GLY A 169 -6.42 10.25 7.71
C GLY A 169 -6.73 10.32 6.21
N ALA A 170 -6.39 11.45 5.58
CA ALA A 170 -6.50 11.68 4.14
C ALA A 170 -5.14 11.55 3.42
N GLY A 171 -4.29 10.66 3.92
CA GLY A 171 -3.08 10.22 3.22
C GLY A 171 -3.41 9.24 2.07
N PRO A 172 -2.39 8.72 1.36
CA PRO A 172 -2.59 7.82 0.22
C PRO A 172 -3.51 6.63 0.54
N ILE A 173 -3.30 5.96 1.68
CA ILE A 173 -4.13 4.82 2.08
C ILE A 173 -5.57 5.24 2.38
N GLY A 174 -5.80 6.35 3.10
CA GLY A 174 -7.15 6.83 3.41
C GLY A 174 -7.94 7.21 2.16
N ILE A 175 -7.30 7.89 1.20
CA ILE A 175 -7.93 8.24 -0.09
C ILE A 175 -8.28 6.99 -0.89
N MET A 176 -7.39 6.00 -0.96
CA MET A 176 -7.66 4.74 -1.63
C MET A 176 -8.76 3.94 -0.91
N ALA A 177 -8.75 3.94 0.43
CA ALA A 177 -9.81 3.30 1.22
C ALA A 177 -11.17 3.96 0.97
N ALA A 178 -11.22 5.29 0.84
CA ALA A 178 -12.45 5.98 0.47
C ALA A 178 -12.97 5.52 -0.90
N ARG A 179 -12.11 5.43 -1.91
CA ARG A 179 -12.51 4.91 -3.23
C ARG A 179 -12.94 3.44 -3.19
N TRP A 180 -12.27 2.59 -2.41
CA TRP A 180 -12.71 1.21 -2.24
C TRP A 180 -14.06 1.10 -1.52
N ALA A 181 -14.31 1.93 -0.48
CA ALA A 181 -15.59 1.98 0.19
C ALA A 181 -16.74 2.38 -0.76
N GLU A 182 -16.50 3.38 -1.64
CA GLU A 182 -17.42 3.76 -2.71
C GLU A 182 -17.69 2.60 -3.67
N ILE A 183 -16.64 1.89 -4.12
CA ILE A 183 -16.76 0.72 -5.02
C ILE A 183 -17.55 -0.41 -4.35
N PHE A 184 -17.43 -0.60 -3.04
CA PHE A 184 -18.19 -1.60 -2.28
C PHE A 184 -19.65 -1.17 -2.01
N GLY A 185 -20.01 0.04 -2.45
CA GLY A 185 -21.37 0.54 -2.41
C GLY A 185 -21.74 1.30 -1.15
N ALA A 186 -20.77 1.76 -0.36
CA ALA A 186 -21.03 2.65 0.76
C ALA A 186 -21.89 3.86 0.30
N LYS A 187 -22.85 4.25 1.10
CA LYS A 187 -23.77 5.36 0.78
C LYS A 187 -23.10 6.71 0.95
N HIS A 188 -22.38 6.87 2.05
CA HIS A 188 -21.60 8.06 2.33
C HIS A 188 -20.22 7.63 2.82
N VAL A 189 -19.18 8.21 2.25
CA VAL A 189 -17.80 8.03 2.67
C VAL A 189 -17.24 9.40 3.04
N ILE A 190 -16.78 9.55 4.27
CA ILE A 190 -16.27 10.80 4.80
C ILE A 190 -14.84 10.60 5.29
N LEU A 191 -13.91 11.40 4.81
CA LEU A 191 -12.55 11.49 5.28
C LEU A 191 -12.43 12.53 6.40
N VAL A 192 -11.50 12.33 7.33
CA VAL A 192 -11.14 13.29 8.37
C VAL A 192 -9.63 13.49 8.33
N ASP A 193 -9.19 14.73 8.26
CA ASP A 193 -7.77 15.07 8.46
C ASP A 193 -7.65 16.44 9.16
N ILE A 194 -6.48 16.74 9.69
CA ILE A 194 -6.15 18.05 10.29
C ILE A 194 -5.34 18.91 9.31
N ASP A 195 -4.74 18.32 8.30
CA ASP A 195 -3.87 18.97 7.32
C ASP A 195 -4.71 19.63 6.22
N GLU A 196 -4.48 20.92 6.01
CA GLU A 196 -5.20 21.70 4.99
C GLU A 196 -4.91 21.23 3.57
N GLN A 197 -3.64 20.95 3.27
CA GLN A 197 -3.24 20.53 1.91
C GLN A 197 -3.87 19.19 1.53
N LYS A 198 -3.92 18.24 2.47
CA LYS A 198 -4.59 16.96 2.26
C LYS A 198 -6.10 17.14 2.12
N THR A 199 -6.68 18.07 2.89
CA THR A 199 -8.11 18.39 2.80
C THR A 199 -8.46 18.96 1.43
N GLU A 200 -7.67 19.91 0.94
CA GLU A 200 -7.84 20.48 -0.40
C GLU A 200 -7.64 19.42 -1.49
N PHE A 201 -6.58 18.63 -1.39
CA PHE A 201 -6.30 17.54 -2.32
C PHE A 201 -7.46 16.54 -2.45
N ALA A 202 -8.10 16.18 -1.34
CA ALA A 202 -9.24 15.28 -1.33
C ALA A 202 -10.48 15.94 -1.97
N LYS A 203 -10.75 17.21 -1.67
CA LYS A 203 -11.86 17.98 -2.26
C LYS A 203 -11.74 18.11 -3.78
N GLU A 204 -10.53 18.39 -4.28
CA GLU A 204 -10.26 18.45 -5.73
C GLU A 204 -10.56 17.15 -6.47
N ARG A 205 -10.72 16.06 -5.74
CA ARG A 205 -11.02 14.70 -6.25
C ARG A 205 -12.42 14.23 -5.90
N ASP A 206 -13.30 15.18 -5.60
CA ASP A 206 -14.72 14.91 -5.28
C ASP A 206 -14.89 13.92 -4.11
N LEU A 207 -14.00 13.99 -3.10
CA LEU A 207 -14.12 13.23 -1.86
C LEU A 207 -14.73 14.11 -0.77
N ASN A 208 -15.67 13.56 -0.01
CA ASN A 208 -16.18 14.23 1.18
C ASN A 208 -15.12 14.20 2.28
N ILE A 209 -14.75 15.35 2.78
CA ILE A 209 -13.73 15.48 3.83
C ILE A 209 -14.05 16.63 4.77
N VAL A 210 -13.80 16.39 6.06
CA VAL A 210 -13.85 17.40 7.10
C VAL A 210 -12.46 17.63 7.68
N ASN A 211 -12.08 18.91 7.85
CA ASN A 211 -10.91 19.29 8.64
C ASN A 211 -11.34 19.44 10.10
N SER A 212 -10.91 18.49 10.93
CA SER A 212 -11.35 18.43 12.34
C SER A 212 -10.80 19.54 13.26
N LEU A 213 -9.86 20.36 12.76
CA LEU A 213 -9.45 21.60 13.45
C LEU A 213 -10.38 22.78 13.14
N LYS A 214 -11.21 22.68 12.11
CA LYS A 214 -12.07 23.77 11.61
C LYS A 214 -13.56 23.53 11.81
N GLU A 215 -13.98 22.28 11.80
CA GLU A 215 -15.39 21.88 11.88
C GLU A 215 -15.53 20.64 12.75
N ASP A 216 -16.60 20.58 13.55
CA ASP A 216 -16.92 19.42 14.37
C ASP A 216 -17.30 18.23 13.49
N ILE A 217 -16.71 17.06 13.76
CA ILE A 217 -16.92 15.85 12.97
C ILE A 217 -18.37 15.39 13.08
N GLY A 218 -18.95 15.40 14.30
CA GLY A 218 -20.31 14.96 14.55
C GLY A 218 -21.35 15.82 13.84
N ASP A 219 -21.17 17.12 13.82
CA ASP A 219 -22.05 18.07 13.12
C ASP A 219 -21.92 17.90 11.60
N TYR A 220 -20.71 17.65 11.10
CA TYR A 220 -20.50 17.34 9.69
C TYR A 220 -21.17 16.02 9.29
N LEU A 221 -21.00 14.97 10.10
CA LEU A 221 -21.66 13.68 9.87
C LEU A 221 -23.19 13.83 9.86
N GLU A 222 -23.76 14.55 10.81
CA GLU A 222 -25.22 14.78 10.90
C GLU A 222 -25.74 15.50 9.65
N LYS A 223 -25.01 16.50 9.17
CA LYS A 223 -25.33 17.24 7.95
C LYS A 223 -25.32 16.34 6.70
N VAL A 224 -24.35 15.40 6.59
CA VAL A 224 -24.18 14.55 5.40
C VAL A 224 -25.04 13.29 5.45
N THR A 225 -25.12 12.65 6.60
CA THR A 225 -25.74 11.32 6.76
C THR A 225 -27.08 11.36 7.49
N GLY A 226 -27.40 12.45 8.17
CA GLY A 226 -28.55 12.58 9.09
C GLY A 226 -28.29 11.95 10.47
N LYS A 227 -27.05 11.55 10.79
CA LYS A 227 -26.66 10.91 12.05
C LYS A 227 -25.26 11.34 12.45
N LYS A 228 -24.96 11.34 13.75
CA LYS A 228 -23.62 11.63 14.28
C LYS A 228 -22.70 10.42 14.35
N GLN A 229 -23.19 9.23 14.04
CA GLN A 229 -22.43 7.98 14.06
C GLN A 229 -22.58 7.24 12.73
N VAL A 230 -21.57 6.44 12.40
CA VAL A 230 -21.44 5.70 11.13
C VAL A 230 -21.43 4.19 11.35
N ASP A 231 -21.60 3.44 10.28
CA ASP A 231 -21.65 1.99 10.28
C ASP A 231 -20.24 1.38 10.43
N ALA A 232 -19.26 1.99 9.79
CA ALA A 232 -17.86 1.55 9.85
C ALA A 232 -16.90 2.74 9.97
N VAL A 233 -15.84 2.56 10.75
CA VAL A 233 -14.75 3.53 10.88
C VAL A 233 -13.44 2.86 10.50
N ILE A 234 -12.59 3.56 9.75
CA ILE A 234 -11.23 3.13 9.43
C ILE A 234 -10.26 4.16 10.03
N GLU A 235 -9.42 3.71 10.95
CA GLU A 235 -8.38 4.54 11.56
C GLU A 235 -7.06 4.35 10.80
N GLY A 236 -6.61 5.37 10.09
CA GLY A 236 -5.40 5.37 9.26
C GLY A 236 -4.37 6.41 9.66
N THR A 237 -4.54 7.09 10.82
CA THR A 237 -3.58 8.12 11.27
C THR A 237 -2.49 7.56 12.17
N GLY A 238 -2.78 6.46 12.89
CA GLY A 238 -1.93 5.91 13.95
C GLY A 238 -1.81 6.82 15.18
N SER A 239 -2.69 7.83 15.31
CA SER A 239 -2.68 8.77 16.45
C SER A 239 -3.64 8.33 17.55
N SER A 240 -3.27 8.60 18.81
CA SER A 240 -4.18 8.35 19.94
C SER A 240 -5.49 9.14 19.84
N ALA A 241 -5.45 10.35 19.26
CA ALA A 241 -6.63 11.17 19.05
C ALA A 241 -7.57 10.53 18.02
N GLY A 242 -7.04 10.10 16.87
CA GLY A 242 -7.82 9.41 15.84
C GLY A 242 -8.45 8.11 16.36
N PHE A 243 -7.68 7.31 17.09
CA PHE A 243 -8.19 6.09 17.71
C PHE A 243 -9.36 6.36 18.70
N ASN A 244 -9.22 7.33 19.59
CA ASN A 244 -10.28 7.67 20.55
C ASN A 244 -11.54 8.19 19.84
N GLN A 245 -11.39 9.05 18.84
CA GLN A 245 -12.50 9.54 18.03
C GLN A 245 -13.17 8.42 17.20
N SER A 246 -12.44 7.41 16.76
CA SER A 246 -13.00 6.25 16.07
C SER A 246 -14.07 5.54 16.92
N ILE A 247 -13.81 5.42 18.23
CA ILE A 247 -14.77 4.81 19.18
C ILE A 247 -16.00 5.70 19.39
N GLU A 248 -15.84 7.02 19.35
CA GLU A 248 -16.94 7.98 19.55
C GLU A 248 -17.94 7.96 18.37
N TYR A 249 -17.41 7.88 17.15
CA TYR A 249 -18.23 8.01 15.94
C TYR A 249 -18.73 6.69 15.35
N VAL A 250 -18.31 5.53 15.86
CA VAL A 250 -18.89 4.25 15.45
C VAL A 250 -20.22 4.02 16.18
N LYS A 251 -21.25 3.59 15.44
CA LYS A 251 -22.54 3.21 16.05
C LYS A 251 -22.42 1.92 16.89
N PRO A 252 -23.36 1.64 17.81
CA PRO A 252 -23.47 0.30 18.41
C PRO A 252 -23.53 -0.77 17.32
N PHE A 253 -22.77 -1.87 17.49
CA PHE A 253 -22.59 -2.94 16.50
C PHE A 253 -21.95 -2.51 15.17
N GLY A 254 -21.32 -1.34 15.11
CA GLY A 254 -20.45 -0.95 14.01
C GLY A 254 -19.04 -1.53 14.15
N THR A 255 -18.21 -1.39 13.12
CA THR A 255 -16.84 -1.92 13.05
C THR A 255 -15.81 -0.79 13.05
N ILE A 256 -14.65 -1.01 13.69
CA ILE A 256 -13.46 -0.15 13.61
C ILE A 256 -12.30 -0.95 13.03
#